data_6418aaa093923212f1c30a12c32539e7
#
_entry.id   6418aaa093923212f1c30a12c32539e7
#
_cell.length_a   1.000
_cell.length_b   1.000
_cell.length_c   1.000
_cell.angle_alpha   90.00
_cell.angle_beta   90.00
_cell.angle_gamma   90.00
#
_symmetry.space_group_name_H-M   'P 1'
#
loop_
_entity.id
_entity.type
_entity.pdbx_description
1 polymer ?
#
loop_
_entity_poly.entity_id
_entity_poly.type
_entity_poly.pdbx_seq_one_letter_code
_entity_poly.pdbx_strand_id
1 'polypeptide(L)'
;LFNEDNELIKKKIENLNNKIMILLCVGESKEENKKGITKDILKDQLEVIKNLDLDESFTVAYEPVWAIGSGLTPEPKDINEIHKYIKDVVQSNSVNNLLPSVLYGGSVTDKNAGSFFNEEFVDGALVGGASLDGSTFAKIVNIFNKTKEL
;
A
#
# COMPACT_ATOMS: atom_id res chain seq x y z
N LEU A 1 -4.25 -13.96 7.47
CA LEU A 1 -3.68 -15.29 7.64
C LEU A 1 -3.42 -15.63 9.10
N PHE A 2 -2.93 -14.68 9.88
CA PHE A 2 -2.45 -14.91 11.25
C PHE A 2 -3.34 -14.28 12.33
N ASN A 3 -4.43 -13.61 11.96
CA ASN A 3 -5.35 -12.89 12.86
C ASN A 3 -4.60 -11.96 13.86
N GLU A 4 -3.60 -11.27 13.37
CA GLU A 4 -2.86 -10.30 14.16
C GLU A 4 -3.70 -9.04 14.36
N ASP A 5 -3.85 -8.63 15.60
CA ASP A 5 -4.53 -7.39 15.95
C ASP A 5 -3.59 -6.17 15.87
N ASN A 6 -4.17 -4.99 15.93
CA ASN A 6 -3.42 -3.74 15.84
C ASN A 6 -2.39 -3.59 16.98
N GLU A 7 -2.65 -4.13 18.16
CA GLU A 7 -1.72 -4.05 19.30
C GLU A 7 -0.46 -4.88 19.04
N LEU A 8 -0.61 -6.09 18.51
CA LEU A 8 0.53 -6.95 18.16
C LEU A 8 1.34 -6.34 17.01
N ILE A 9 0.68 -5.81 15.99
CA ILE A 9 1.33 -5.15 14.86
C ILE A 9 2.12 -3.93 15.35
N LYS A 10 1.53 -3.10 16.20
CA LYS A 10 2.21 -1.95 16.80
C LYS A 10 3.49 -2.37 17.53
N LYS A 11 3.43 -3.38 18.39
CA LYS A 11 4.61 -3.91 19.10
C LYS A 11 5.70 -4.42 18.15
N LYS A 12 5.32 -5.03 17.02
CA LYS A 12 6.28 -5.45 15.98
C LYS A 12 6.97 -4.24 15.35
N ILE A 13 6.22 -3.22 14.98
CA ILE A 13 6.78 -1.99 14.40
C ILE A 13 7.74 -1.33 15.39
N GLU A 14 7.33 -1.13 16.65
CA GLU A 14 8.16 -0.53 17.71
C GLU A 14 9.49 -1.28 17.91
N ASN A 15 9.47 -2.61 17.85
CA ASN A 15 10.67 -3.43 18.04
C ASN A 15 11.60 -3.45 16.82
N LEU A 16 11.09 -3.25 15.62
CA LEU A 16 11.80 -3.39 14.36
C LEU A 16 12.15 -2.04 13.71
N ASN A 17 11.49 -0.97 14.14
CA ASN A 17 11.71 0.37 13.61
C ASN A 17 13.20 0.76 13.66
N ASN A 18 13.69 1.41 12.62
CA ASN A 18 15.11 1.76 12.45
C ASN A 18 16.11 0.56 12.40
N LYS A 19 15.62 -0.68 12.33
CA LYS A 19 16.45 -1.89 12.24
C LYS A 19 16.32 -2.61 10.92
N ILE A 20 15.12 -2.59 10.36
CA ILE A 20 14.80 -3.20 9.06
C ILE A 20 13.80 -2.33 8.32
N MET A 21 13.71 -2.51 7.00
CA MET A 21 12.64 -1.93 6.18
C MET A 21 11.30 -2.53 6.60
N ILE A 22 10.32 -1.67 6.89
CA ILE A 22 8.97 -2.07 7.28
C ILE A 22 8.00 -1.80 6.14
N LEU A 23 7.28 -2.83 5.72
CA LEU A 23 6.15 -2.73 4.80
C LEU A 23 4.87 -3.10 5.55
N LEU A 24 4.06 -2.10 5.88
CA LEU A 24 2.76 -2.28 6.53
C LEU A 24 1.68 -2.48 5.46
N CYS A 25 1.03 -3.65 5.47
CA CYS A 25 -0.10 -3.93 4.58
C CYS A 25 -1.42 -3.52 5.25
N VAL A 26 -2.22 -2.74 4.54
CA VAL A 26 -3.55 -2.28 4.96
C VAL A 26 -4.55 -2.43 3.82
N GLY A 27 -5.82 -2.67 4.15
CA GLY A 27 -6.85 -2.81 3.14
C GLY A 27 -8.15 -3.32 3.71
N GLU A 28 -9.24 -3.03 3.02
CA GLU A 28 -10.59 -3.40 3.41
C GLU A 28 -11.08 -4.66 2.70
N SER A 29 -12.05 -5.33 3.30
CA SER A 29 -12.79 -6.43 2.70
C SER A 29 -13.78 -5.93 1.65
N LYS A 30 -14.32 -6.88 0.86
CA LYS A 30 -15.35 -6.59 -0.15
C LYS A 30 -16.64 -6.01 0.47
N GLU A 31 -17.00 -6.50 1.63
CA GLU A 31 -18.19 -6.04 2.37
C GLU A 31 -18.03 -4.61 2.87
N GLU A 32 -16.85 -4.26 3.38
CA GLU A 32 -16.52 -2.92 3.84
C GLU A 32 -16.44 -1.92 2.69
N ASN A 33 -15.84 -2.32 1.57
CA ASN A 33 -15.82 -1.52 0.36
C ASN A 33 -17.23 -1.21 -0.15
N LYS A 34 -18.12 -2.22 -0.23
CA LYS A 34 -19.52 -2.03 -0.62
C LYS A 34 -20.31 -1.11 0.32
N LYS A 35 -19.95 -1.07 1.60
CA LYS A 35 -20.55 -0.16 2.60
C LYS A 35 -20.00 1.25 2.50
N GLY A 36 -18.96 1.50 1.69
CA GLY A 36 -18.32 2.81 1.56
C GLY A 36 -17.50 3.24 2.78
N ILE A 37 -17.07 2.28 3.64
CA ILE A 37 -16.32 2.55 4.88
C ILE A 37 -14.82 2.30 4.74
N THR A 38 -14.29 2.22 3.53
CA THR A 38 -12.85 1.96 3.27
C THR A 38 -11.96 2.89 4.09
N LYS A 39 -12.21 4.19 4.08
CA LYS A 39 -11.37 5.17 4.80
C LYS A 39 -11.41 4.98 6.32
N ASP A 40 -12.54 4.59 6.89
CA ASP A 40 -12.66 4.32 8.33
C ASP A 40 -11.85 3.08 8.72
N ILE A 41 -11.91 2.02 7.91
CA ILE A 41 -11.10 0.80 8.10
C ILE A 41 -9.61 1.11 8.00
N LEU A 42 -9.18 1.83 6.97
CA LEU A 42 -7.78 2.21 6.81
C LEU A 42 -7.29 3.09 7.97
N LYS A 43 -8.12 4.02 8.44
CA LYS A 43 -7.79 4.85 9.60
C LYS A 43 -7.55 4.00 10.85
N ASP A 44 -8.43 3.03 11.12
CA ASP A 44 -8.29 2.11 12.25
C ASP A 44 -7.00 1.26 12.13
N GLN A 45 -6.75 0.69 10.96
CA GLN A 45 -5.54 -0.10 10.72
C GLN A 45 -4.26 0.74 10.85
N LEU A 46 -4.28 2.01 10.46
CA LEU A 46 -3.16 2.93 10.57
C LEU A 46 -2.96 3.52 11.99
N GLU A 47 -3.88 3.31 12.94
CA GLU A 47 -3.65 3.70 14.34
C GLU A 47 -2.41 3.01 14.96
N VAL A 48 -1.96 1.91 14.38
CA VAL A 48 -0.75 1.19 14.84
C VAL A 48 0.52 2.05 14.81
N ILE A 49 0.57 3.07 13.91
CA ILE A 49 1.74 3.95 13.78
C ILE A 49 1.67 5.22 14.62
N LYS A 50 0.55 5.41 15.33
CA LYS A 50 0.33 6.63 16.10
C LYS A 50 1.39 6.85 17.18
N ASN A 51 1.95 8.05 17.19
CA ASN A 51 3.02 8.46 18.09
C ASN A 51 4.34 7.67 17.91
N LEU A 52 4.55 7.02 16.78
CA LEU A 52 5.83 6.42 16.42
C LEU A 52 6.68 7.41 15.62
N ASP A 53 7.99 7.39 15.90
CA ASP A 53 9.01 8.07 15.11
C ASP A 53 9.46 7.10 14.01
N LEU A 54 8.89 7.24 12.81
CA LEU A 54 9.10 6.34 11.69
C LEU A 54 10.26 6.83 10.83
N ASP A 55 11.12 5.92 10.38
CA ASP A 55 12.18 6.25 9.44
C ASP A 55 11.71 6.23 7.97
N GLU A 56 12.55 6.72 7.06
CA GLU A 56 12.26 6.79 5.63
C GLU A 56 12.08 5.40 4.95
N SER A 57 12.48 4.33 5.63
CA SER A 57 12.28 2.96 5.13
C SER A 57 10.88 2.41 5.38
N PHE A 58 10.05 3.14 6.16
CA PHE A 58 8.66 2.76 6.39
C PHE A 58 7.81 2.99 5.14
N THR A 59 7.17 1.93 4.68
CA THR A 59 6.34 1.92 3.48
C THR A 59 4.98 1.30 3.80
N VAL A 60 3.93 1.76 3.16
CA VAL A 60 2.60 1.16 3.27
C VAL A 60 2.22 0.48 1.96
N ALA A 61 1.64 -0.71 2.02
CA ALA A 61 0.98 -1.35 0.88
C ALA A 61 -0.53 -1.30 1.07
N TYR A 62 -1.23 -0.69 0.14
CA TYR A 62 -2.69 -0.75 0.09
C TYR A 62 -3.12 -1.98 -0.69
N GLU A 63 -3.73 -2.92 0.03
CA GLU A 63 -4.18 -4.20 -0.48
C GLU A 63 -5.71 -4.35 -0.33
N PRO A 64 -6.52 -3.78 -1.26
CA PRO A 64 -7.96 -4.05 -1.24
C PRO A 64 -8.18 -5.56 -1.40
N VAL A 65 -8.57 -6.23 -0.31
CA VAL A 65 -8.60 -7.72 -0.22
C VAL A 65 -9.43 -8.34 -1.35
N TRP A 66 -10.47 -7.65 -1.79
CA TRP A 66 -11.35 -8.08 -2.87
C TRP A 66 -10.70 -8.03 -4.27
N ALA A 67 -9.61 -7.26 -4.42
CA ALA A 67 -8.88 -7.13 -5.69
C ALA A 67 -7.64 -8.04 -5.77
N ILE A 68 -7.23 -8.68 -4.66
CA ILE A 68 -6.06 -9.57 -4.62
C ILE A 68 -6.37 -10.86 -5.38
N GLY A 69 -5.60 -11.14 -6.44
CA GLY A 69 -5.72 -12.41 -7.19
C GLY A 69 -7.07 -12.67 -7.86
N SER A 70 -8.00 -11.73 -7.79
CA SER A 70 -9.35 -11.88 -8.33
C SER A 70 -9.47 -11.48 -9.80
N GLY A 71 -8.46 -10.79 -10.34
CA GLY A 71 -8.52 -10.15 -11.65
C GLY A 71 -9.39 -8.90 -11.69
N LEU A 72 -10.06 -8.55 -10.60
CA LEU A 72 -10.78 -7.29 -10.45
C LEU A 72 -9.76 -6.18 -10.19
N THR A 73 -9.88 -5.09 -10.91
CA THR A 73 -9.04 -3.91 -10.75
C THR A 73 -9.93 -2.70 -10.47
N PRO A 74 -9.68 -1.98 -9.36
CA PRO A 74 -10.31 -0.68 -9.16
C PRO A 74 -9.83 0.32 -10.22
N GLU A 75 -10.55 1.41 -10.37
CA GLU A 75 -10.11 2.50 -11.23
C GLU A 75 -8.83 3.13 -10.66
N PRO A 76 -7.83 3.47 -11.50
CA PRO A 76 -6.57 4.05 -11.03
C PRO A 76 -6.78 5.33 -10.20
N LYS A 77 -7.73 6.18 -10.56
CA LYS A 77 -8.07 7.39 -9.81
C LYS A 77 -8.57 7.11 -8.40
N ASP A 78 -9.36 6.05 -8.22
CA ASP A 78 -9.83 5.66 -6.88
C ASP A 78 -8.65 5.22 -6.02
N ILE A 79 -7.71 4.47 -6.61
CA ILE A 79 -6.47 4.08 -5.92
C ILE A 79 -5.65 5.31 -5.55
N ASN A 80 -5.51 6.26 -6.47
CA ASN A 80 -4.80 7.51 -6.21
C ASN A 80 -5.38 8.29 -5.01
N GLU A 81 -6.71 8.41 -4.93
CA GLU A 81 -7.37 9.06 -3.80
C GLU A 81 -7.17 8.33 -2.47
N ILE A 82 -7.20 7.00 -2.48
CA ILE A 82 -6.93 6.19 -1.29
C ILE A 82 -5.47 6.30 -0.87
N HIS A 83 -4.53 6.24 -1.81
CA HIS A 83 -3.10 6.41 -1.52
C HIS A 83 -2.80 7.78 -0.91
N LYS A 84 -3.40 8.85 -1.49
CA LYS A 84 -3.32 10.19 -0.88
C LYS A 84 -3.82 10.18 0.56
N TYR A 85 -5.00 9.59 0.79
CA TYR A 85 -5.57 9.49 2.14
C TYR A 85 -4.64 8.76 3.11
N ILE A 86 -4.03 7.63 2.70
CA ILE A 86 -3.06 6.89 3.52
C ILE A 86 -1.86 7.77 3.87
N LYS A 87 -1.29 8.49 2.88
CA LYS A 87 -0.18 9.43 3.10
C LYS A 87 -0.55 10.49 4.14
N ASP A 88 -1.71 11.12 3.99
CA ASP A 88 -2.21 12.16 4.89
C ASP A 88 -2.38 11.63 6.32
N VAL A 89 -2.93 10.41 6.49
CA VAL A 89 -3.10 9.78 7.80
C VAL A 89 -1.75 9.45 8.46
N VAL A 90 -0.81 8.85 7.71
CA VAL A 90 0.52 8.53 8.24
C VAL A 90 1.25 9.80 8.65
N GLN A 91 1.26 10.81 7.79
CA GLN A 91 1.90 12.08 8.06
C GLN A 91 1.33 12.76 9.33
N SER A 92 0.01 12.71 9.52
CA SER A 92 -0.64 13.31 10.69
C SER A 92 -0.42 12.54 11.99
N ASN A 93 -0.20 11.22 11.92
CA ASN A 93 -0.14 10.34 13.08
C ASN A 93 1.30 10.04 13.54
N SER A 94 2.30 10.09 12.66
CA SER A 94 3.71 9.90 13.01
C SER A 94 4.28 11.12 13.71
N VAL A 95 5.23 10.91 14.63
CA VAL A 95 5.86 12.01 15.41
C VAL A 95 6.63 12.98 14.53
N ASN A 96 7.31 12.45 13.52
CA ASN A 96 8.16 13.22 12.60
C ASN A 96 7.44 13.67 11.32
N ASN A 97 6.11 13.53 11.25
CA ASN A 97 5.31 13.88 10.06
C ASN A 97 5.82 13.21 8.77
N LEU A 98 6.21 11.94 8.86
CA LEU A 98 6.71 11.17 7.72
C LEU A 98 5.68 11.11 6.60
N LEU A 99 6.12 11.44 5.38
CA LEU A 99 5.36 11.16 4.16
C LEU A 99 5.83 9.82 3.58
N PRO A 100 5.07 8.71 3.78
CA PRO A 100 5.52 7.39 3.38
C PRO A 100 5.41 7.17 1.88
N SER A 101 6.18 6.21 1.35
CA SER A 101 5.84 5.59 0.07
C SER A 101 4.59 4.71 0.24
N VAL A 102 3.67 4.76 -0.72
CA VAL A 102 2.46 3.92 -0.73
C VAL A 102 2.40 3.10 -2.01
N LEU A 103 2.40 1.77 -1.84
CA LEU A 103 2.38 0.81 -2.93
C LEU A 103 0.96 0.26 -3.14
N TYR A 104 0.57 0.08 -4.40
CA TYR A 104 -0.66 -0.65 -4.71
C TYR A 104 -0.43 -2.16 -4.72
N GLY A 105 -1.15 -2.89 -3.89
CA GLY A 105 -1.03 -4.35 -3.68
C GLY A 105 -2.19 -5.18 -4.23
N GLY A 106 -3.02 -4.64 -5.11
CA GLY A 106 -4.05 -5.41 -5.81
C GLY A 106 -3.51 -6.14 -7.05
N SER A 107 -4.40 -6.49 -7.98
CA SER A 107 -4.03 -7.19 -9.22
C SER A 107 -3.26 -6.29 -10.18
N VAL A 108 -1.93 -6.44 -10.22
CA VAL A 108 -1.04 -5.73 -11.15
C VAL A 108 -0.46 -6.67 -12.19
N THR A 109 -0.50 -6.24 -13.45
CA THR A 109 0.03 -6.95 -14.63
C THR A 109 0.80 -5.98 -15.51
N ASP A 110 1.54 -6.51 -16.50
CA ASP A 110 2.22 -5.69 -17.52
C ASP A 110 1.24 -4.88 -18.41
N LYS A 111 -0.05 -5.21 -18.39
CA LYS A 111 -1.07 -4.50 -19.17
C LYS A 111 -1.69 -3.31 -18.44
N ASN A 112 -1.78 -3.37 -17.11
CA ASN A 112 -2.44 -2.33 -16.31
C ASN A 112 -1.48 -1.52 -15.41
N ALA A 113 -0.24 -1.96 -15.24
CA ALA A 113 0.73 -1.30 -14.37
C ALA A 113 0.91 0.20 -14.71
N GLY A 114 1.00 0.54 -16.00
CA GLY A 114 1.18 1.92 -16.43
C GLY A 114 0.04 2.85 -16.02
N SER A 115 -1.20 2.37 -16.01
CA SER A 115 -2.33 3.22 -15.57
C SER A 115 -2.26 3.57 -14.09
N PHE A 116 -1.79 2.65 -13.24
CA PHE A 116 -1.57 2.94 -11.82
C PHE A 116 -0.34 3.82 -11.59
N PHE A 117 0.78 3.53 -12.27
CA PHE A 117 2.02 4.29 -12.07
C PHE A 117 1.96 5.73 -12.58
N ASN A 118 1.03 6.05 -13.50
CA ASN A 118 0.77 7.43 -13.93
C ASN A 118 0.06 8.28 -12.86
N GLU A 119 -0.50 7.66 -11.85
CA GLU A 119 -1.17 8.39 -10.77
C GLU A 119 -0.14 9.00 -9.81
N GLU A 120 -0.43 10.22 -9.34
CA GLU A 120 0.47 11.06 -8.56
C GLU A 120 0.89 10.42 -7.23
N PHE A 121 -0.10 9.84 -6.51
CA PHE A 121 0.13 9.31 -5.17
C PHE A 121 0.43 7.80 -5.14
N VAL A 122 0.56 7.17 -6.30
CA VAL A 122 0.98 5.77 -6.41
C VAL A 122 2.50 5.69 -6.58
N ASP A 123 3.23 5.33 -5.53
CA ASP A 123 4.69 5.27 -5.54
C ASP A 123 5.26 3.97 -6.12
N GLY A 124 4.41 2.98 -6.36
CA GLY A 124 4.84 1.68 -6.89
C GLY A 124 3.77 0.61 -6.71
N ALA A 125 4.20 -0.65 -6.78
CA ALA A 125 3.30 -1.79 -6.59
C ALA A 125 3.95 -2.90 -5.77
N LEU A 126 3.14 -3.59 -4.97
CA LEU A 126 3.46 -4.88 -4.37
C LEU A 126 2.91 -5.97 -5.29
N VAL A 127 3.78 -6.56 -6.10
CA VAL A 127 3.38 -7.47 -7.19
C VAL A 127 3.34 -8.91 -6.69
N GLY A 128 2.15 -9.52 -6.71
CA GLY A 128 1.92 -10.91 -6.34
C GLY A 128 2.17 -11.88 -7.50
N GLY A 129 1.13 -12.58 -7.98
CA GLY A 129 1.23 -13.65 -8.98
C GLY A 129 2.02 -13.31 -10.25
N ALA A 130 1.95 -12.08 -10.75
CA ALA A 130 2.71 -11.66 -11.93
C ALA A 130 4.24 -11.64 -11.71
N SER A 131 4.72 -11.62 -10.46
CA SER A 131 6.15 -11.71 -10.14
C SER A 131 6.73 -13.12 -10.30
N LEU A 132 5.89 -14.14 -10.41
CA LEU A 132 6.32 -15.53 -10.61
C LEU A 132 6.86 -15.78 -12.02
N ASP A 133 6.50 -14.94 -13.00
CA ASP A 133 7.07 -14.94 -14.34
C ASP A 133 8.05 -13.76 -14.50
N GLY A 134 9.34 -14.08 -14.61
CA GLY A 134 10.41 -13.07 -14.66
C GLY A 134 10.28 -12.12 -15.86
N SER A 135 9.75 -12.58 -17.00
CA SER A 135 9.54 -11.73 -18.18
C SER A 135 8.43 -10.71 -17.94
N THR A 136 7.33 -11.14 -17.36
CA THR A 136 6.22 -10.26 -16.99
C THR A 136 6.63 -9.26 -15.92
N PHE A 137 7.35 -9.72 -14.89
CA PHE A 137 7.83 -8.83 -13.84
C PHE A 137 8.81 -7.78 -14.38
N ALA A 138 9.76 -8.17 -15.25
CA ALA A 138 10.69 -7.23 -15.88
C ALA A 138 9.96 -6.17 -16.72
N LYS A 139 8.86 -6.53 -17.40
CA LYS A 139 8.04 -5.53 -18.12
C LYS A 139 7.39 -4.53 -17.16
N ILE A 140 6.85 -5.00 -16.01
CA ILE A 140 6.26 -4.12 -14.99
C ILE A 140 7.32 -3.13 -14.46
N VAL A 141 8.53 -3.61 -14.15
CA VAL A 141 9.65 -2.76 -13.71
C VAL A 141 10.02 -1.72 -14.79
N ASN A 142 10.11 -2.15 -16.05
CA ASN A 142 10.43 -1.23 -17.15
C ASN A 142 9.33 -0.18 -17.37
N ILE A 143 8.06 -0.54 -17.17
CA ILE A 143 6.94 0.42 -17.23
C ILE A 143 7.09 1.44 -16.09
N PHE A 144 7.37 0.97 -14.86
CA PHE A 144 7.57 1.84 -13.71
C PHE A 144 8.69 2.86 -13.97
N ASN A 145 9.87 2.39 -14.37
CA ASN A 145 11.02 3.26 -14.64
C ASN A 145 10.72 4.34 -15.69
N LYS A 146 10.02 3.97 -16.77
CA LYS A 146 9.62 4.92 -17.80
C LYS A 146 8.58 5.94 -17.32
N THR A 147 7.68 5.53 -16.41
CA THR A 147 6.60 6.40 -15.93
C THR A 147 7.10 7.38 -14.87
N LYS A 148 8.03 6.95 -14.01
CA LYS A 148 8.59 7.78 -12.92
C LYS A 148 9.90 8.47 -13.31
N GLU A 149 10.33 8.39 -14.58
CA GLU A 149 11.56 9.03 -15.10
C GLU A 149 12.86 8.65 -14.35
N LEU A 150 12.95 7.35 -13.98
CA LEU A 150 14.11 6.77 -13.28
C LEU A 150 15.11 6.15 -14.25
#